data_2b467cb8ab34e31a2c071d7d9197759b
#
_entry.id   2b467cb8ab34e31a2c071d7d9197759b
#
_cell.length_a   1.000
_cell.length_b   1.000
_cell.length_c   1.000
_cell.angle_alpha   90.00
_cell.angle_beta   90.00
_cell.angle_gamma   90.00
#
_symmetry.space_group_name_H-M   'P 1'
#
loop_
_entity.id
_entity.type
_entity.pdbx_description
1 polymer ?
#
loop_
_entity_poly.entity_id
_entity_poly.type
_entity_poly.pdbx_seq_one_letter_code
_entity_poly.pdbx_strand_id
1 'polypeptide(L)'
;MEELKQAFYEVMYKYEKSFGEVGVMANLNAWANSKAPLLELLRRHPSWDEAAKAIVFHYDEGRGIEPDVIDEAAFTLEDLAMEQIGNEQDKENFRVSLRAAAAEHNTTLSEETLEIIRTRGNVKCAAGQKTSRIIGKLCRQFQVDGHSRYNAVFAQLSDALNPLQMPKTALLSLHPCDFLEMSNKDNTWISCHNLRDGSFQAGALSYMTDDVSLIFYTVDNGVTDHFYRVPRRSRQMFFYKDNMLYQSRLYPADSSEPMDQYRNLVQKAIALCLGQPNLWKLITKRDELDDYCETAEGGRQYPDYNYYGNVSLLKSAGHYGHFVIGAPSLCVCCGEPYH
;
A
#
# COMPACT_ATOMS: atom_id res chain seq x y z
N MET A 1 -4.77 25.18 12.56
CA MET A 1 -5.86 24.59 13.39
C MET A 1 -7.23 24.76 12.75
N GLU A 2 -7.58 25.93 12.20
CA GLU A 2 -8.88 26.14 11.55
C GLU A 2 -9.08 25.23 10.32
N GLU A 3 -8.06 25.06 9.49
CA GLU A 3 -8.09 24.14 8.35
C GLU A 3 -8.33 22.70 8.79
N LEU A 4 -7.68 22.24 9.85
CA LEU A 4 -7.89 20.90 10.40
C LEU A 4 -9.29 20.72 10.96
N LYS A 5 -9.83 21.76 11.60
CA LYS A 5 -11.20 21.78 12.09
C LYS A 5 -12.20 21.64 10.94
N GLN A 6 -12.01 22.39 9.86
CA GLN A 6 -12.83 22.30 8.66
C GLN A 6 -12.75 20.91 8.03
N ALA A 7 -11.53 20.38 7.87
CA ALA A 7 -11.32 19.03 7.32
C ALA A 7 -11.99 17.95 8.18
N PHE A 8 -11.91 18.08 9.51
CA PHE A 8 -12.56 17.18 10.44
C PHE A 8 -14.08 17.16 10.27
N TYR A 9 -14.69 18.34 10.15
CA TYR A 9 -16.13 18.46 9.90
C TYR A 9 -16.52 17.82 8.57
N GLU A 10 -15.76 18.02 7.50
CA GLU A 10 -16.02 17.42 6.20
C GLU A 10 -16.03 15.89 6.25
N VAL A 11 -15.02 15.30 6.92
CA VAL A 11 -14.95 13.85 7.10
C VAL A 11 -16.14 13.35 7.92
N MET A 12 -16.45 14.00 9.03
CA MET A 12 -17.60 13.61 9.86
C MET A 12 -18.91 13.69 9.09
N TYR A 13 -19.11 14.75 8.33
CA TYR A 13 -20.30 14.89 7.50
C TYR A 13 -20.43 13.78 6.44
N LYS A 14 -19.31 13.41 5.82
CA LYS A 14 -19.24 12.31 4.85
C LYS A 14 -19.75 10.99 5.44
N TYR A 15 -19.51 10.75 6.71
CA TYR A 15 -19.93 9.55 7.43
C TYR A 15 -21.25 9.73 8.21
N GLU A 16 -21.95 10.83 7.96
CA GLU A 16 -23.23 11.14 8.67
C GLU A 16 -23.05 11.19 10.19
N LYS A 17 -21.88 11.64 10.63
CA LYS A 17 -21.58 11.87 12.05
C LYS A 17 -21.62 13.36 12.34
N SER A 18 -22.14 13.71 13.47
CA SER A 18 -22.15 15.11 13.93
C SER A 18 -21.39 15.26 15.25
N PHE A 19 -20.61 16.31 15.31
CA PHE A 19 -19.92 16.71 16.53
C PHE A 19 -20.21 18.18 16.78
N GLY A 20 -20.46 18.52 18.02
CA GLY A 20 -20.41 19.91 18.44
C GLY A 20 -18.97 20.45 18.37
N GLU A 21 -18.83 21.76 18.28
CA GLU A 21 -17.53 22.41 18.19
C GLU A 21 -16.59 22.00 19.34
N VAL A 22 -17.10 21.87 20.53
CA VAL A 22 -16.35 21.40 21.72
C VAL A 22 -15.76 20.01 21.48
N GLY A 23 -16.55 19.10 20.92
CA GLY A 23 -16.09 17.74 20.64
C GLY A 23 -15.02 17.70 19.56
N VAL A 24 -15.18 18.48 18.48
CA VAL A 24 -14.16 18.60 17.42
C VAL A 24 -12.86 19.15 18.00
N MET A 25 -12.93 20.22 18.76
CA MET A 25 -11.73 20.83 19.37
C MET A 25 -11.08 19.91 20.40
N ALA A 26 -11.85 19.16 21.18
CA ALA A 26 -11.30 18.18 22.12
C ALA A 26 -10.52 17.09 21.40
N ASN A 27 -11.06 16.57 20.30
CA ASN A 27 -10.39 15.57 19.46
C ASN A 27 -9.10 16.10 18.83
N LEU A 28 -9.14 17.28 18.24
CA LEU A 28 -7.97 17.89 17.60
C LEU A 28 -6.89 18.26 18.63
N ASN A 29 -7.26 18.70 19.82
CA ASN A 29 -6.32 18.97 20.90
C ASN A 29 -5.68 17.67 21.43
N ALA A 30 -6.46 16.60 21.60
CA ALA A 30 -5.95 15.29 21.97
C ALA A 30 -4.96 14.77 20.93
N TRP A 31 -5.32 14.87 19.65
CA TRP A 31 -4.42 14.54 18.54
C TRP A 31 -3.13 15.36 18.58
N ALA A 32 -3.24 16.67 18.67
CA ALA A 32 -2.08 17.57 18.65
C ALA A 32 -1.10 17.28 19.79
N ASN A 33 -1.64 17.02 21.00
CA ASN A 33 -0.83 16.69 22.16
C ASN A 33 -0.17 15.31 22.04
N SER A 34 -0.94 14.30 21.67
CA SER A 34 -0.44 12.92 21.60
C SER A 34 0.52 12.71 20.44
N LYS A 35 0.25 13.30 19.28
CA LYS A 35 1.12 13.17 18.09
C LYS A 35 2.31 14.11 18.07
N ALA A 36 2.42 15.06 19.01
CA ALA A 36 3.50 16.06 19.02
C ALA A 36 4.91 15.45 18.86
N PRO A 37 5.29 14.38 19.57
CA PRO A 37 6.61 13.78 19.41
C PRO A 37 6.84 13.17 18.01
N LEU A 38 5.83 12.51 17.45
CA LEU A 38 5.90 11.92 16.11
C LEU A 38 5.92 13.01 15.03
N LEU A 39 5.13 14.07 15.18
CA LEU A 39 5.15 15.22 14.27
C LEU A 39 6.52 15.88 14.25
N GLU A 40 7.13 16.11 15.42
CA GLU A 40 8.47 16.67 15.51
C GLU A 40 9.51 15.77 14.86
N LEU A 41 9.39 14.46 15.03
CA LEU A 41 10.27 13.47 14.41
C LEU A 41 10.16 13.52 12.89
N LEU A 42 8.94 13.34 12.35
CA LEU A 42 8.73 13.18 10.91
C LEU A 42 8.99 14.47 10.11
N ARG A 43 8.83 15.65 10.74
CA ARG A 43 9.19 16.93 10.12
C ARG A 43 10.65 17.05 9.71
N ARG A 44 11.54 16.23 10.24
CA ARG A 44 12.95 16.17 9.85
C ARG A 44 13.18 15.52 8.48
N HIS A 45 12.18 14.82 7.96
CA HIS A 45 12.29 14.19 6.65
C HIS A 45 12.22 15.21 5.52
N PRO A 46 13.11 15.14 4.50
CA PRO A 46 13.11 16.11 3.40
C PRO A 46 11.82 16.12 2.56
N SER A 47 11.09 15.00 2.53
CA SER A 47 9.80 14.89 1.84
C SER A 47 8.60 15.09 2.77
N TRP A 48 8.79 15.76 3.90
CA TRP A 48 7.68 16.12 4.76
C TRP A 48 6.82 17.19 4.10
N ASP A 49 5.52 16.95 4.07
CA ASP A 49 4.50 17.91 3.65
C ASP A 49 3.71 18.38 4.88
N GLU A 50 3.82 19.67 5.17
CA GLU A 50 3.18 20.24 6.37
C GLU A 50 1.66 20.31 6.23
N ALA A 51 1.12 20.49 5.04
CA ALA A 51 -0.33 20.51 4.84
C ALA A 51 -0.93 19.10 4.97
N ALA A 52 -0.28 18.11 4.39
CA ALA A 52 -0.67 16.70 4.50
C ALA A 52 -0.34 16.10 5.88
N LYS A 53 0.51 16.74 6.69
CA LYS A 53 1.06 16.15 7.94
C LYS A 53 1.66 14.76 7.69
N ALA A 54 2.37 14.59 6.59
CA ALA A 54 2.85 13.31 6.10
C ALA A 54 4.22 13.41 5.44
N ILE A 55 4.95 12.30 5.44
CA ILE A 55 6.05 12.09 4.49
C ILE A 55 5.43 11.56 3.22
N VAL A 56 5.68 12.24 2.10
CA VAL A 56 5.17 11.86 0.78
C VAL A 56 6.25 11.12 0.02
N PHE A 57 5.96 9.91 -0.41
CA PHE A 57 6.84 9.08 -1.22
C PHE A 57 6.32 9.03 -2.65
N HIS A 58 7.22 9.26 -3.58
CA HIS A 58 6.98 8.96 -5.00
C HIS A 58 7.90 7.81 -5.38
N TYR A 59 7.34 6.73 -5.85
CA TYR A 59 8.11 5.56 -6.26
C TYR A 59 7.44 4.86 -7.43
N ASP A 60 8.26 4.19 -8.22
CA ASP A 60 7.75 3.31 -9.24
C ASP A 60 7.55 1.93 -8.62
N GLU A 61 6.31 1.49 -8.59
CA GLU A 61 6.01 0.11 -8.28
C GLU A 61 6.24 -0.70 -9.55
N GLY A 62 7.50 -1.10 -9.74
CA GLY A 62 7.84 -2.13 -10.69
C GLY A 62 7.68 -3.49 -10.00
N ARG A 63 6.84 -4.38 -10.49
CA ARG A 63 7.21 -5.78 -10.42
C ARG A 63 8.56 -5.86 -11.11
N GLY A 64 9.58 -6.28 -10.39
CA GLY A 64 10.85 -6.63 -11.04
C GLY A 64 10.57 -7.67 -12.12
N ILE A 65 11.46 -7.79 -13.08
CA ILE A 65 11.47 -8.96 -13.96
C ILE A 65 11.49 -10.19 -13.06
N GLU A 66 10.60 -11.15 -13.34
CA GLU A 66 10.46 -12.41 -12.60
C GLU A 66 11.08 -13.55 -13.41
N PRO A 67 12.40 -13.83 -13.28
CA PRO A 67 13.10 -14.80 -14.10
C PRO A 67 12.45 -16.18 -14.09
N ASP A 68 12.08 -16.68 -12.92
CA ASP A 68 11.47 -18.01 -12.77
C ASP A 68 10.14 -18.11 -13.53
N VAL A 69 9.32 -17.03 -13.51
CA VAL A 69 8.05 -16.99 -14.24
C VAL A 69 8.29 -16.92 -15.75
N ILE A 70 9.33 -16.19 -16.18
CA ILE A 70 9.72 -16.11 -17.61
C ILE A 70 10.15 -17.49 -18.09
N ASP A 71 10.99 -18.19 -17.35
CA ASP A 71 11.53 -19.49 -17.70
C ASP A 71 10.41 -20.55 -17.76
N GLU A 72 9.52 -20.58 -16.80
CA GLU A 72 8.36 -21.50 -16.77
C GLU A 72 7.41 -21.23 -17.96
N ALA A 73 7.09 -19.97 -18.21
CA ALA A 73 6.22 -19.60 -19.33
C ALA A 73 6.87 -19.89 -20.69
N ALA A 74 8.18 -19.63 -20.83
CA ALA A 74 8.93 -19.94 -22.04
C ALA A 74 8.99 -21.46 -22.29
N PHE A 75 9.24 -22.25 -21.24
CA PHE A 75 9.21 -23.71 -21.33
C PHE A 75 7.83 -24.21 -21.80
N THR A 76 6.77 -23.66 -21.20
CA THR A 76 5.39 -24.01 -21.59
C THR A 76 5.10 -23.61 -23.04
N LEU A 77 5.54 -22.42 -23.50
CA LEU A 77 5.40 -22.01 -24.91
C LEU A 77 6.18 -22.94 -25.87
N GLU A 78 7.33 -23.44 -25.44
CA GLU A 78 8.10 -24.43 -26.20
C GLU A 78 7.30 -25.74 -26.36
N ASP A 79 6.68 -26.23 -25.28
CA ASP A 79 5.85 -27.43 -25.33
C ASP A 79 4.67 -27.25 -26.30
N LEU A 80 3.97 -26.09 -26.23
CA LEU A 80 2.89 -25.79 -27.17
C LEU A 80 3.39 -25.78 -28.64
N ALA A 81 4.59 -25.27 -28.87
CA ALA A 81 5.21 -25.22 -30.16
C ALA A 81 5.55 -26.64 -30.68
N MET A 82 6.02 -27.55 -29.81
CA MET A 82 6.31 -28.94 -30.19
C MET A 82 5.04 -29.71 -30.62
N GLU A 83 3.89 -29.32 -30.06
CA GLU A 83 2.59 -29.90 -30.48
C GLU A 83 2.09 -29.34 -31.82
N GLN A 84 2.33 -28.05 -32.11
CA GLN A 84 1.79 -27.33 -33.26
C GLN A 84 2.66 -27.41 -34.51
N ILE A 85 3.98 -27.34 -34.34
CA ILE A 85 4.92 -27.29 -35.46
C ILE A 85 5.16 -28.70 -36.01
N GLY A 86 4.88 -28.91 -37.29
CA GLY A 86 5.05 -30.22 -37.92
C GLY A 86 6.48 -30.55 -38.39
N ASN A 87 7.32 -29.53 -38.59
CA ASN A 87 8.66 -29.69 -39.15
C ASN A 87 9.72 -29.64 -38.03
N GLU A 88 10.59 -30.64 -37.95
CA GLU A 88 11.62 -30.71 -36.90
C GLU A 88 12.64 -29.57 -36.97
N GLN A 89 12.99 -29.09 -38.14
CA GLN A 89 13.89 -27.94 -38.26
C GLN A 89 13.24 -26.65 -37.75
N ASP A 90 11.94 -26.50 -38.01
CA ASP A 90 11.17 -25.33 -37.51
C ASP A 90 10.98 -25.41 -35.99
N LYS A 91 10.77 -26.60 -35.42
CA LYS A 91 10.77 -26.81 -33.96
C LYS A 91 12.07 -26.34 -33.33
N GLU A 92 13.20 -26.77 -33.91
CA GLU A 92 14.51 -26.41 -33.40
C GLU A 92 14.77 -24.90 -33.55
N ASN A 93 14.40 -24.30 -34.65
CA ASN A 93 14.54 -22.87 -34.88
C ASN A 93 13.72 -22.06 -33.92
N PHE A 94 12.47 -22.48 -33.64
CA PHE A 94 11.61 -21.82 -32.62
C PHE A 94 12.23 -21.96 -31.26
N ARG A 95 12.63 -23.16 -30.84
CA ARG A 95 13.24 -23.46 -29.55
C ARG A 95 14.47 -22.59 -29.27
N VAL A 96 15.42 -22.57 -30.21
CA VAL A 96 16.66 -21.78 -30.07
C VAL A 96 16.35 -20.29 -29.96
N SER A 97 15.42 -19.78 -30.77
CA SER A 97 15.03 -18.36 -30.72
C SER A 97 14.31 -17.96 -29.44
N LEU A 98 13.38 -18.81 -28.97
CA LEU A 98 12.63 -18.55 -27.75
C LEU A 98 13.53 -18.60 -26.51
N ARG A 99 14.37 -19.64 -26.41
CA ARG A 99 15.31 -19.78 -25.29
C ARG A 99 16.32 -18.64 -25.22
N ALA A 100 16.85 -18.21 -26.37
CA ALA A 100 17.75 -17.06 -26.42
C ALA A 100 17.04 -15.77 -25.92
N ALA A 101 15.79 -15.55 -26.32
CA ALA A 101 15.03 -14.40 -25.90
C ALA A 101 14.64 -14.43 -24.41
N ALA A 102 14.27 -15.60 -23.88
CA ALA A 102 13.86 -15.76 -22.49
C ALA A 102 15.06 -15.65 -21.53
N ALA A 103 16.21 -16.23 -21.89
CA ALA A 103 17.39 -16.28 -21.06
C ALA A 103 18.00 -14.90 -20.71
N GLU A 104 17.69 -13.86 -21.47
CA GLU A 104 18.14 -12.52 -21.13
C GLU A 104 17.38 -11.91 -19.95
N HIS A 105 16.21 -12.42 -19.62
CA HIS A 105 15.34 -11.91 -18.55
C HIS A 105 15.26 -10.38 -18.59
N ASN A 106 15.04 -9.80 -19.76
CA ASN A 106 15.09 -8.35 -19.96
C ASN A 106 13.91 -7.84 -20.80
N THR A 107 13.51 -6.60 -20.57
CA THR A 107 12.45 -5.92 -21.33
C THR A 107 12.81 -5.69 -22.79
N THR A 108 14.10 -5.64 -23.12
CA THR A 108 14.65 -5.51 -24.48
C THR A 108 15.80 -6.48 -24.65
N LEU A 109 16.03 -6.94 -25.88
CA LEU A 109 17.05 -7.93 -26.20
C LEU A 109 18.35 -7.28 -26.70
N SER A 110 19.46 -7.96 -26.45
CA SER A 110 20.76 -7.65 -27.01
C SER A 110 20.79 -7.84 -28.53
N GLU A 111 21.72 -7.19 -29.23
CA GLU A 111 21.85 -7.34 -30.68
C GLU A 111 22.24 -8.78 -31.05
N GLU A 112 22.98 -9.47 -30.21
CA GLU A 112 23.36 -10.87 -30.40
C GLU A 112 22.09 -11.77 -30.44
N THR A 113 21.21 -11.62 -29.47
CA THR A 113 19.96 -12.37 -29.41
C THR A 113 18.99 -11.98 -30.55
N LEU A 114 18.95 -10.69 -30.91
CA LEU A 114 18.16 -10.23 -32.05
C LEU A 114 18.64 -10.89 -33.36
N GLU A 115 19.94 -11.08 -33.52
CA GLU A 115 20.48 -11.76 -34.73
C GLU A 115 20.08 -13.24 -34.76
N ILE A 116 20.09 -13.94 -33.64
CA ILE A 116 19.57 -15.32 -33.54
C ILE A 116 18.10 -15.38 -33.98
N ILE A 117 17.27 -14.45 -33.49
CA ILE A 117 15.84 -14.42 -33.82
C ILE A 117 15.59 -14.08 -35.28
N ARG A 118 16.40 -13.20 -35.90
CA ARG A 118 16.30 -12.88 -37.32
C ARG A 118 16.67 -14.04 -38.18
N THR A 119 17.76 -14.74 -37.83
CA THR A 119 18.31 -15.82 -38.65
C THR A 119 17.61 -17.16 -38.46
N ARG A 120 17.35 -17.55 -37.23
CA ARG A 120 16.69 -18.81 -36.90
C ARG A 120 15.17 -18.67 -36.86
N GLY A 121 14.69 -17.64 -36.17
CA GLY A 121 13.25 -17.40 -36.03
C GLY A 121 12.57 -16.78 -37.25
N ASN A 122 13.34 -16.29 -38.21
CA ASN A 122 12.84 -15.58 -39.39
C ASN A 122 11.88 -14.43 -39.04
N VAL A 123 12.18 -13.70 -37.95
CA VAL A 123 11.36 -12.61 -37.43
C VAL A 123 12.05 -11.27 -37.64
N LYS A 124 11.34 -10.32 -38.23
CA LYS A 124 11.80 -8.94 -38.33
C LYS A 124 11.71 -8.26 -36.96
N CYS A 125 12.87 -8.01 -36.35
CA CYS A 125 12.99 -7.31 -35.06
C CYS A 125 14.16 -6.30 -35.08
N ALA A 126 14.07 -5.28 -34.25
CA ALA A 126 15.08 -4.22 -34.13
C ALA A 126 15.40 -3.95 -32.65
N ALA A 127 16.58 -3.39 -32.39
CA ALA A 127 16.99 -2.95 -31.09
C ALA A 127 15.94 -2.01 -30.43
N GLY A 128 15.75 -2.11 -29.13
CA GLY A 128 14.78 -1.32 -28.36
C GLY A 128 13.33 -1.80 -28.48
N GLN A 129 13.02 -2.82 -29.27
CA GLN A 129 11.72 -3.45 -29.22
C GLN A 129 11.57 -4.29 -27.95
N LYS A 130 10.34 -4.27 -27.36
CA LYS A 130 10.03 -5.08 -26.19
C LYS A 130 10.18 -6.57 -26.48
N THR A 131 10.86 -7.29 -25.60
CA THR A 131 11.08 -8.75 -25.69
C THR A 131 9.77 -9.50 -25.87
N SER A 132 8.74 -9.21 -25.09
CA SER A 132 7.42 -9.83 -25.25
C SER A 132 6.82 -9.64 -26.64
N ARG A 133 6.99 -8.44 -27.24
CA ARG A 133 6.52 -8.19 -28.60
C ARG A 133 7.28 -9.03 -29.65
N ILE A 134 8.58 -9.24 -29.43
CA ILE A 134 9.42 -10.07 -30.32
C ILE A 134 9.02 -11.53 -30.19
N ILE A 135 8.86 -12.06 -28.97
CA ILE A 135 8.38 -13.43 -28.73
C ILE A 135 6.98 -13.63 -29.30
N GLY A 136 6.08 -12.65 -29.15
CA GLY A 136 4.75 -12.74 -29.79
C GLY A 136 4.80 -12.76 -31.30
N LYS A 137 5.78 -12.11 -31.95
CA LYS A 137 6.00 -12.25 -33.40
C LYS A 137 6.56 -13.63 -33.75
N LEU A 138 7.47 -14.16 -32.92
CA LEU A 138 8.03 -15.50 -33.09
C LEU A 138 6.92 -16.57 -33.03
N CYS A 139 6.06 -16.50 -32.01
CA CYS A 139 4.93 -17.42 -31.89
C CYS A 139 4.00 -17.36 -33.11
N ARG A 140 3.72 -16.17 -33.63
CA ARG A 140 2.91 -16.02 -34.88
C ARG A 140 3.60 -16.57 -36.11
N GLN A 141 4.92 -16.37 -36.24
CA GLN A 141 5.69 -16.88 -37.36
C GLN A 141 5.60 -18.41 -37.49
N PHE A 142 5.54 -19.09 -36.33
CA PHE A 142 5.44 -20.53 -36.25
C PHE A 142 4.03 -21.06 -35.95
N GLN A 143 3.02 -20.18 -36.00
CA GLN A 143 1.59 -20.47 -35.77
C GLN A 143 1.27 -21.07 -34.38
N VAL A 144 2.14 -20.84 -33.39
CA VAL A 144 1.93 -21.29 -32.01
C VAL A 144 0.78 -20.52 -31.34
N ASP A 145 0.50 -19.29 -31.79
CA ASP A 145 -0.61 -18.46 -31.33
C ASP A 145 -2.01 -19.02 -31.64
N GLY A 146 -2.10 -20.01 -32.49
CA GLY A 146 -3.34 -20.77 -32.74
C GLY A 146 -3.68 -21.79 -31.66
N HIS A 147 -2.76 -22.12 -30.76
CA HIS A 147 -3.01 -23.09 -29.69
C HIS A 147 -3.94 -22.56 -28.63
N SER A 148 -4.90 -23.37 -28.13
CA SER A 148 -5.93 -22.93 -27.18
C SER A 148 -5.38 -22.35 -25.84
N ARG A 149 -4.22 -22.81 -25.38
CA ARG A 149 -3.56 -22.36 -24.15
C ARG A 149 -2.62 -21.16 -24.34
N TYR A 150 -2.34 -20.78 -25.58
CA TYR A 150 -1.35 -19.77 -25.92
C TYR A 150 -1.60 -18.44 -25.18
N ASN A 151 -2.83 -17.93 -25.25
CA ASN A 151 -3.14 -16.60 -24.70
C ASN A 151 -2.84 -16.49 -23.20
N ALA A 152 -3.14 -17.55 -22.43
CA ALA A 152 -2.89 -17.57 -21.00
C ALA A 152 -1.39 -17.58 -20.67
N VAL A 153 -0.62 -18.44 -21.35
CA VAL A 153 0.82 -18.59 -21.15
C VAL A 153 1.57 -17.34 -21.62
N PHE A 154 1.19 -16.81 -22.78
CA PHE A 154 1.81 -15.60 -23.33
C PHE A 154 1.52 -14.37 -22.49
N ALA A 155 0.34 -14.27 -21.86
CA ALA A 155 0.03 -13.20 -20.92
C ALA A 155 0.99 -13.24 -19.71
N GLN A 156 1.18 -14.41 -19.09
CA GLN A 156 2.13 -14.58 -17.97
C GLN A 156 3.55 -14.16 -18.38
N LEU A 157 4.04 -14.62 -19.52
CA LEU A 157 5.36 -14.25 -20.05
C LEU A 157 5.46 -12.73 -20.30
N SER A 158 4.43 -12.17 -20.93
CA SER A 158 4.41 -10.74 -21.26
C SER A 158 4.41 -9.86 -20.00
N ASP A 159 3.65 -10.25 -18.98
CA ASP A 159 3.59 -9.53 -17.71
C ASP A 159 4.92 -9.63 -16.96
N ALA A 160 5.55 -10.79 -16.93
CA ALA A 160 6.84 -11.00 -16.31
C ALA A 160 7.98 -10.23 -17.01
N LEU A 161 7.94 -10.13 -18.35
CA LEU A 161 8.94 -9.39 -19.15
C LEU A 161 8.69 -7.88 -19.23
N ASN A 162 7.48 -7.42 -18.95
CA ASN A 162 7.12 -6.00 -18.98
C ASN A 162 6.55 -5.59 -17.63
N PRO A 163 7.40 -5.44 -16.62
CA PRO A 163 6.96 -4.91 -15.35
C PRO A 163 6.30 -3.57 -15.60
N LEU A 164 5.04 -3.45 -15.25
CA LEU A 164 4.34 -2.18 -15.25
C LEU A 164 4.99 -1.32 -14.17
N GLN A 165 5.86 -0.40 -14.58
CA GLN A 165 6.24 0.71 -13.73
C GLN A 165 5.04 1.62 -13.63
N MET A 166 4.26 1.44 -12.60
CA MET A 166 3.20 2.38 -12.27
C MET A 166 3.73 3.32 -11.20
N PRO A 167 3.92 4.59 -11.53
CA PRO A 167 4.28 5.56 -10.52
C PRO A 167 3.18 5.57 -9.47
N LYS A 168 3.56 5.44 -8.22
CA LYS A 168 2.67 5.47 -7.07
C LYS A 168 3.07 6.56 -6.11
N THR A 169 2.09 7.10 -5.43
CA THR A 169 2.30 7.97 -4.29
C THR A 169 1.88 7.23 -3.04
N ALA A 170 2.76 7.20 -2.04
CA ALA A 170 2.44 6.71 -0.71
C ALA A 170 2.66 7.82 0.32
N LEU A 171 1.92 7.74 1.39
CA LEU A 171 2.03 8.67 2.50
C LEU A 171 2.22 7.93 3.81
N LEU A 172 3.20 8.38 4.59
CA LEU A 172 3.29 8.05 6.01
C LEU A 172 2.74 9.24 6.79
N SER A 173 1.50 9.14 7.20
CA SER A 173 0.71 10.27 7.66
C SER A 173 0.44 10.25 9.18
N LEU A 174 0.37 11.45 9.72
CA LEU A 174 -0.14 11.76 11.05
C LEU A 174 -1.37 12.69 10.99
N HIS A 175 -1.88 12.98 9.79
CA HIS A 175 -3.03 13.87 9.63
C HIS A 175 -4.27 13.26 10.29
N PRO A 176 -5.02 13.99 11.14
CA PRO A 176 -6.12 13.42 11.90
C PRO A 176 -7.20 12.80 11.00
N CYS A 177 -7.51 13.43 9.88
CA CYS A 177 -8.49 12.92 8.93
C CYS A 177 -8.06 11.62 8.25
N ASP A 178 -6.76 11.34 8.13
CA ASP A 178 -6.29 10.11 7.56
C ASP A 178 -6.60 8.89 8.44
N PHE A 179 -6.58 9.06 9.74
CA PHE A 179 -7.02 8.02 10.67
C PHE A 179 -8.55 7.80 10.57
N LEU A 180 -9.31 8.87 10.42
CA LEU A 180 -10.76 8.78 10.26
C LEU A 180 -11.15 8.12 8.94
N GLU A 181 -10.35 8.35 7.91
CA GLU A 181 -10.52 7.78 6.56
C GLU A 181 -9.77 6.45 6.34
N MET A 182 -9.26 5.81 7.41
CA MET A 182 -8.50 4.55 7.26
C MET A 182 -9.32 3.41 6.64
N SER A 183 -10.64 3.57 6.57
CA SER A 183 -11.56 2.72 5.83
C SER A 183 -12.55 3.60 5.08
N ASN A 184 -12.04 4.36 4.13
CA ASN A 184 -12.82 5.32 3.35
C ASN A 184 -13.91 4.60 2.55
N LYS A 185 -15.15 5.13 2.59
CA LYS A 185 -16.28 4.56 1.86
C LYS A 185 -16.11 4.56 0.33
N ASP A 186 -15.23 5.42 -0.18
CA ASP A 186 -14.93 5.53 -1.61
C ASP A 186 -13.82 4.56 -2.05
N ASN A 187 -13.22 3.82 -1.12
CA ASN A 187 -12.32 2.72 -1.44
C ASN A 187 -13.11 1.55 -2.04
N THR A 188 -12.43 0.75 -2.84
CA THR A 188 -12.98 -0.52 -3.35
C THR A 188 -13.10 -1.60 -2.27
N TRP A 189 -12.60 -1.33 -1.08
CA TRP A 189 -12.58 -2.22 0.08
C TRP A 189 -13.01 -1.46 1.34
N ILE A 190 -13.49 -2.21 2.33
CA ILE A 190 -13.89 -1.69 3.64
C ILE A 190 -13.18 -2.47 4.75
N SER A 191 -13.03 -1.86 5.90
CA SER A 191 -12.56 -2.52 7.11
C SER A 191 -13.49 -2.26 8.29
N CYS A 192 -13.29 -3.01 9.36
CA CYS A 192 -14.04 -2.86 10.60
C CYS A 192 -13.91 -1.49 11.30
N HIS A 193 -12.96 -0.65 10.85
CA HIS A 193 -12.80 0.73 11.31
C HIS A 193 -13.62 1.75 10.51
N ASN A 194 -14.48 1.31 9.58
CA ASN A 194 -15.32 2.24 8.84
C ASN A 194 -16.20 3.04 9.81
N LEU A 195 -16.15 4.37 9.72
CA LEU A 195 -16.82 5.26 10.66
C LEU A 195 -18.36 5.19 10.57
N ARG A 196 -18.91 4.72 9.43
CA ARG A 196 -20.37 4.61 9.29
C ARG A 196 -20.92 3.42 10.07
N ASP A 197 -20.35 2.25 9.83
CA ASP A 197 -20.93 0.96 10.25
C ASP A 197 -19.89 -0.09 10.70
N GLY A 198 -18.62 0.27 10.77
CA GLY A 198 -17.57 -0.64 11.20
C GLY A 198 -17.71 -1.06 12.67
N SER A 199 -17.43 -2.31 12.98
CA SER A 199 -17.53 -2.87 14.35
C SER A 199 -16.57 -2.20 15.34
N PHE A 200 -15.50 -1.56 14.83
CA PHE A 200 -14.44 -0.90 15.61
C PHE A 200 -14.25 0.56 15.20
N GLN A 201 -15.35 1.28 14.98
CA GLN A 201 -15.32 2.69 14.60
C GLN A 201 -14.46 3.55 15.54
N ALA A 202 -14.61 3.31 16.84
CA ALA A 202 -13.87 4.06 17.86
C ALA A 202 -12.35 3.82 17.79
N GLY A 203 -11.90 2.72 17.21
CA GLY A 203 -10.48 2.44 16.96
C GLY A 203 -9.81 3.47 16.07
N ALA A 204 -10.51 4.00 15.07
CA ALA A 204 -9.98 5.06 14.20
C ALA A 204 -9.61 6.32 14.99
N LEU A 205 -10.46 6.71 15.93
CA LEU A 205 -10.21 7.85 16.82
C LEU A 205 -9.10 7.54 17.84
N SER A 206 -9.08 6.33 18.36
CA SER A 206 -8.05 5.87 19.29
C SER A 206 -6.66 5.95 18.65
N TYR A 207 -6.51 5.44 17.43
CA TYR A 207 -5.25 5.56 16.67
C TYR A 207 -4.88 7.01 16.31
N MET A 208 -5.86 7.85 16.06
CA MET A 208 -5.64 9.27 15.83
C MET A 208 -5.02 9.95 17.06
N THR A 209 -5.42 9.56 18.25
CA THR A 209 -5.10 10.26 19.51
C THR A 209 -4.08 9.54 20.39
N ASP A 210 -3.54 8.40 19.97
CA ASP A 210 -2.41 7.77 20.66
C ASP A 210 -1.06 8.43 20.30
N ASP A 211 0.01 8.02 20.95
CA ASP A 211 1.36 8.56 20.79
C ASP A 211 2.28 7.70 19.91
N VAL A 212 1.78 6.60 19.32
CA VAL A 212 2.61 5.63 18.60
C VAL A 212 2.16 5.33 17.18
N SER A 213 0.88 5.51 16.86
CA SER A 213 0.30 5.11 15.59
C SER A 213 0.66 6.05 14.45
N LEU A 214 1.03 5.45 13.33
CA LEU A 214 1.23 6.09 12.03
C LEU A 214 0.37 5.35 11.01
N ILE A 215 -0.20 6.05 10.05
CA ILE A 215 -0.93 5.44 8.96
C ILE A 215 -0.15 5.56 7.67
N PHE A 216 0.12 4.42 7.03
CA PHE A 216 0.71 4.35 5.71
C PHE A 216 -0.36 3.94 4.71
N TYR A 217 -0.46 4.66 3.61
CA TYR A 217 -1.40 4.33 2.55
C TYR A 217 -0.87 4.73 1.18
N THR A 218 -1.40 4.06 0.16
CA THR A 218 -1.07 4.35 -1.23
C THR A 218 -2.28 4.91 -1.96
N VAL A 219 -2.00 5.81 -2.89
CA VAL A 219 -2.99 6.44 -3.76
C VAL A 219 -2.53 6.39 -5.20
N ASP A 220 -3.45 6.56 -6.13
CA ASP A 220 -3.11 6.72 -7.53
C ASP A 220 -2.37 8.04 -7.77
N ASN A 221 -1.52 8.06 -8.78
CA ASN A 221 -0.78 9.25 -9.16
C ASN A 221 -1.69 10.41 -9.60
N GLY A 222 -1.17 11.62 -9.40
CA GLY A 222 -1.81 12.85 -9.83
C GLY A 222 -2.66 13.53 -8.77
N VAL A 223 -2.62 13.06 -7.53
CA VAL A 223 -3.24 13.75 -6.39
C VAL A 223 -2.35 14.92 -5.99
N THR A 224 -2.89 16.13 -6.03
CA THR A 224 -2.14 17.36 -5.76
C THR A 224 -2.45 18.00 -4.41
N ASP A 225 -3.62 17.70 -3.83
CA ASP A 225 -4.03 18.26 -2.54
C ASP A 225 -5.06 17.37 -1.81
N HIS A 226 -5.25 17.63 -0.53
CA HIS A 226 -6.24 16.95 0.32
C HIS A 226 -6.22 15.40 0.22
N PHE A 227 -5.08 14.81 0.43
CA PHE A 227 -4.87 13.35 0.34
C PHE A 227 -5.88 12.52 1.13
N TYR A 228 -6.40 13.02 2.24
CA TYR A 228 -7.44 12.33 3.01
C TYR A 228 -8.77 12.19 2.27
N ARG A 229 -9.01 12.95 1.19
CA ARG A 229 -10.22 12.85 0.36
C ARG A 229 -10.10 11.83 -0.75
N VAL A 230 -8.91 11.32 -1.01
CA VAL A 230 -8.63 10.44 -2.15
C VAL A 230 -8.87 8.99 -1.77
N PRO A 231 -9.47 8.18 -2.66
CA PRO A 231 -9.56 6.75 -2.47
C PRO A 231 -8.18 6.14 -2.31
N ARG A 232 -8.04 5.24 -1.35
CA ARG A 232 -6.78 4.55 -1.05
C ARG A 232 -6.75 3.21 -1.73
N ARG A 233 -5.64 2.89 -2.38
CA ARG A 233 -5.42 1.56 -2.95
C ARG A 233 -5.15 0.54 -1.86
N SER A 234 -4.30 0.92 -0.93
CA SER A 234 -3.98 0.10 0.23
C SER A 234 -3.75 0.96 1.47
N ARG A 235 -3.86 0.34 2.63
CA ARG A 235 -3.58 0.96 3.91
C ARG A 235 -2.96 -0.03 4.88
N GLN A 236 -1.97 0.43 5.62
CA GLN A 236 -1.33 -0.30 6.69
C GLN A 236 -1.04 0.63 7.87
N MET A 237 -1.30 0.15 9.08
CA MET A 237 -0.88 0.87 10.29
C MET A 237 0.55 0.48 10.64
N PHE A 238 1.29 1.44 11.14
CA PHE A 238 2.57 1.24 11.80
C PHE A 238 2.51 1.83 13.19
N PHE A 239 3.27 1.26 14.10
CA PHE A 239 3.37 1.74 15.47
C PHE A 239 4.84 1.93 15.79
N TYR A 240 5.20 3.13 16.18
CA TYR A 240 6.58 3.49 16.46
C TYR A 240 6.73 4.04 17.88
N LYS A 241 7.60 3.42 18.65
CA LYS A 241 7.98 3.89 19.99
C LYS A 241 9.35 3.31 20.39
N ASP A 242 10.16 4.09 21.12
CA ASP A 242 11.43 3.65 21.69
C ASP A 242 12.36 2.92 20.72
N ASN A 243 12.48 3.44 19.49
CA ASN A 243 13.25 2.84 18.38
C ASN A 243 12.75 1.46 17.93
N MET A 244 11.50 1.12 18.22
CA MET A 244 10.85 -0.07 17.71
C MET A 244 9.74 0.31 16.76
N LEU A 245 9.67 -0.40 15.64
CA LEU A 245 8.65 -0.23 14.62
C LEU A 245 7.86 -1.53 14.45
N TYR A 246 6.55 -1.44 14.61
CA TYR A 246 5.62 -2.54 14.39
C TYR A 246 4.84 -2.32 13.11
N GLN A 247 4.61 -3.39 12.39
CA GLN A 247 3.83 -3.40 11.15
C GLN A 247 2.53 -4.16 11.36
N SER A 248 1.44 -3.52 11.03
CA SER A 248 0.11 -4.09 11.14
C SER A 248 -0.31 -4.90 9.90
N ARG A 249 -1.54 -5.40 9.92
CA ARG A 249 -2.17 -6.02 8.77
C ARG A 249 -2.35 -5.02 7.62
N LEU A 250 -2.05 -5.47 6.41
CA LEU A 250 -2.34 -4.74 5.18
C LEU A 250 -3.84 -4.85 4.82
N TYR A 251 -4.40 -3.77 4.31
CA TYR A 251 -5.73 -3.73 3.73
C TYR A 251 -5.69 -3.16 2.31
N PRO A 252 -6.45 -3.74 1.36
CA PRO A 252 -7.25 -4.96 1.52
C PRO A 252 -6.38 -6.19 1.83
N ALA A 253 -6.99 -7.20 2.48
CA ALA A 253 -6.27 -8.39 2.95
C ALA A 253 -5.78 -9.32 1.82
N ASP A 254 -6.42 -9.22 0.67
CA ASP A 254 -6.12 -9.93 -0.57
C ASP A 254 -5.23 -9.10 -1.52
N SER A 255 -4.73 -7.98 -1.04
CA SER A 255 -3.84 -7.13 -1.82
C SER A 255 -2.56 -7.88 -2.16
N SER A 256 -2.18 -7.86 -3.44
CA SER A 256 -0.87 -8.31 -3.91
C SER A 256 0.24 -7.27 -3.63
N GLU A 257 -0.07 -6.24 -2.87
CA GLU A 257 0.84 -5.15 -2.55
C GLU A 257 2.02 -5.65 -1.69
N PRO A 258 3.24 -5.21 -1.94
CA PRO A 258 4.43 -5.75 -1.29
C PRO A 258 4.59 -5.19 0.14
N MET A 259 4.10 -5.91 1.14
CA MET A 259 4.22 -5.52 2.56
C MET A 259 5.66 -5.21 2.98
N ASP A 260 6.62 -5.97 2.47
CA ASP A 260 8.04 -5.78 2.78
C ASP A 260 8.58 -4.47 2.20
N GLN A 261 8.08 -4.07 1.05
CA GLN A 261 8.43 -2.79 0.45
C GLN A 261 7.91 -1.61 1.30
N TYR A 262 6.68 -1.70 1.77
CA TYR A 262 6.10 -0.68 2.64
C TYR A 262 6.85 -0.55 3.96
N ARG A 263 7.15 -1.70 4.58
CA ARG A 263 8.01 -1.74 5.76
C ARG A 263 9.34 -1.06 5.53
N ASN A 264 10.00 -1.37 4.42
CA ASN A 264 11.30 -0.82 4.09
C ASN A 264 11.24 0.71 3.85
N LEU A 265 10.18 1.21 3.19
CA LEU A 265 9.97 2.64 3.01
C LEU A 265 9.80 3.36 4.35
N VAL A 266 8.92 2.87 5.19
CA VAL A 266 8.64 3.46 6.51
C VAL A 266 9.88 3.41 7.40
N GLN A 267 10.54 2.25 7.45
CA GLN A 267 11.76 2.05 8.26
C GLN A 267 12.87 3.01 7.84
N LYS A 268 13.13 3.12 6.54
CA LYS A 268 14.14 4.05 6.02
C LYS A 268 13.80 5.51 6.31
N ALA A 269 12.52 5.88 6.18
CA ALA A 269 12.08 7.24 6.45
C ALA A 269 12.29 7.63 7.92
N ILE A 270 11.88 6.77 8.85
CA ILE A 270 12.07 7.05 10.27
C ILE A 270 13.56 7.03 10.63
N ALA A 271 14.35 6.10 10.10
CA ALA A 271 15.79 6.06 10.30
C ALA A 271 16.47 7.36 9.86
N LEU A 272 16.06 7.89 8.71
CA LEU A 272 16.55 9.18 8.22
C LEU A 272 16.19 10.32 9.17
N CYS A 273 14.96 10.36 9.68
CA CYS A 273 14.53 11.35 10.67
C CYS A 273 15.34 11.29 11.97
N LEU A 274 15.77 10.12 12.37
CA LEU A 274 16.60 9.91 13.57
C LEU A 274 18.08 10.17 13.34
N GLY A 275 18.54 10.29 12.09
CA GLY A 275 19.96 10.37 11.77
C GLY A 275 20.73 9.07 12.06
N GLN A 276 20.04 7.93 12.10
CA GLN A 276 20.60 6.64 12.50
C GLN A 276 20.20 5.52 11.53
N PRO A 277 20.82 5.40 10.37
CA PRO A 277 20.33 4.58 9.26
C PRO A 277 20.28 3.06 9.51
N ASN A 278 20.81 2.54 10.61
CA ASN A 278 21.01 1.10 10.78
C ASN A 278 20.61 0.49 12.13
N LEU A 279 19.83 1.16 12.98
CA LEU A 279 19.61 0.72 14.36
C LEU A 279 18.17 0.29 14.67
N TRP A 280 17.57 -0.53 13.81
CA TRP A 280 16.18 -0.93 14.00
C TRP A 280 16.03 -2.38 14.44
N LYS A 281 15.28 -2.60 15.49
CA LYS A 281 14.60 -3.87 15.72
C LYS A 281 13.19 -3.75 15.14
N LEU A 282 12.94 -4.42 14.03
CA LEU A 282 11.60 -4.56 13.52
C LEU A 282 10.91 -5.69 14.28
N ILE A 283 9.80 -5.39 14.92
CA ILE A 283 8.96 -6.38 15.57
C ILE A 283 7.79 -6.66 14.64
N THR A 284 7.66 -7.90 14.23
CA THR A 284 6.63 -8.38 13.31
C THR A 284 5.62 -9.31 13.95
N LYS A 285 5.89 -9.74 15.18
CA LYS A 285 5.03 -10.68 15.90
C LYS A 285 4.03 -9.94 16.77
N ARG A 286 2.80 -10.41 16.72
CA ARG A 286 1.68 -9.85 17.49
C ARG A 286 1.93 -9.85 18.99
N ASP A 287 2.45 -10.95 19.53
CA ASP A 287 2.70 -11.14 20.95
C ASP A 287 3.69 -10.08 21.48
N GLU A 288 4.72 -9.76 20.68
CA GLU A 288 5.69 -8.73 21.02
C GLU A 288 5.07 -7.32 20.98
N LEU A 289 4.04 -7.10 20.12
CA LEU A 289 3.30 -5.83 20.09
C LEU A 289 2.41 -5.68 21.33
N ASP A 290 1.76 -6.75 21.74
CA ASP A 290 0.89 -6.76 22.92
C ASP A 290 1.69 -6.38 24.18
N ASP A 291 2.84 -6.99 24.39
CA ASP A 291 3.74 -6.70 25.51
C ASP A 291 4.24 -5.25 25.45
N TYR A 292 4.53 -4.75 24.27
CA TYR A 292 5.08 -3.41 24.08
C TYR A 292 4.05 -2.29 24.25
N CYS A 293 2.81 -2.54 23.88
CA CYS A 293 1.72 -1.58 23.89
C CYS A 293 0.85 -1.65 25.17
N GLU A 294 1.19 -2.50 26.10
CA GLU A 294 0.47 -2.69 27.38
C GLU A 294 0.36 -1.43 28.26
N THR A 295 1.12 -0.41 27.98
CA THR A 295 1.07 0.86 28.71
C THR A 295 -0.16 1.71 28.39
N ALA A 296 -1.00 1.29 27.47
CA ALA A 296 -2.23 1.99 27.15
C ALA A 296 -3.32 1.67 28.18
N GLU A 297 -3.71 2.64 28.97
CA GLU A 297 -4.87 2.53 29.83
C GLU A 297 -6.13 2.37 28.97
N GLY A 298 -6.85 1.25 29.14
CA GLY A 298 -8.21 1.18 28.65
C GLY A 298 -8.57 0.14 27.62
N GLY A 299 -8.20 -1.05 27.75
CA GLY A 299 -8.83 -2.19 27.07
C GLY A 299 -8.67 -2.22 25.54
N ARG A 300 -8.88 -3.37 24.98
CA ARG A 300 -8.61 -3.69 23.58
C ARG A 300 -9.78 -3.38 22.67
N GLN A 301 -9.54 -2.70 21.53
CA GLN A 301 -10.60 -2.36 20.58
C GLN A 301 -10.51 -3.05 19.24
N TYR A 302 -9.37 -3.61 18.93
CA TYR A 302 -9.17 -4.29 17.67
C TYR A 302 -8.45 -5.61 17.86
N PRO A 303 -8.99 -6.73 17.38
CA PRO A 303 -8.42 -8.05 17.64
C PRO A 303 -7.01 -8.26 17.07
N ASP A 304 -6.65 -7.50 16.03
CA ASP A 304 -5.34 -7.62 15.39
C ASP A 304 -4.27 -6.79 16.09
N TYR A 305 -4.69 -5.81 16.89
CA TYR A 305 -3.83 -4.96 17.70
C TYR A 305 -4.49 -4.72 19.02
N ASN A 306 -3.77 -5.00 20.04
CA ASN A 306 -4.25 -4.80 21.39
C ASN A 306 -3.88 -3.42 21.92
N TYR A 307 -3.67 -2.46 21.02
CA TYR A 307 -3.29 -1.13 21.41
C TYR A 307 -4.46 -0.16 21.35
N TYR A 308 -4.57 0.59 22.40
CA TYR A 308 -5.47 1.72 22.56
C TYR A 308 -4.66 2.85 23.13
N GLY A 309 -4.39 3.86 22.41
CA GLY A 309 -3.70 5.02 22.98
C GLY A 309 -4.25 5.44 24.35
N ASN A 310 -3.58 6.33 25.02
CA ASN A 310 -3.99 6.92 26.31
C ASN A 310 -5.31 7.70 26.25
N VAL A 311 -6.22 7.27 25.41
CA VAL A 311 -7.51 7.93 25.22
C VAL A 311 -8.56 7.07 25.83
N SER A 312 -9.23 7.63 26.83
CA SER A 312 -10.49 7.05 27.30
C SER A 312 -11.42 6.90 26.12
N LEU A 313 -11.69 5.63 25.79
CA LEU A 313 -12.52 5.33 24.67
C LEU A 313 -13.87 5.93 24.76
N LEU A 314 -14.20 6.51 23.68
CA LEU A 314 -15.51 6.90 23.39
C LEU A 314 -16.42 5.74 23.29
N LYS A 315 -17.28 5.65 24.22
CA LYS A 315 -18.55 5.01 24.01
C LYS A 315 -19.28 5.80 22.92
N SER A 316 -19.76 5.12 21.87
CA SER A 316 -20.75 5.76 21.02
C SER A 316 -21.89 6.22 21.97
N ALA A 317 -22.05 7.52 22.08
CA ALA A 317 -23.11 8.04 22.91
C ALA A 317 -24.44 7.83 22.17
N GLY A 318 -25.09 6.69 22.42
CA GLY A 318 -26.46 6.46 22.05
C GLY A 318 -26.79 6.57 20.55
N HIS A 319 -28.06 6.54 20.24
CA HIS A 319 -28.68 6.36 18.92
C HIS A 319 -28.27 7.34 17.79
N TYR A 320 -27.38 8.28 18.00
CA TYR A 320 -27.07 9.34 17.04
C TYR A 320 -25.64 9.35 16.53
N GLY A 321 -24.85 8.31 16.79
CA GLY A 321 -23.50 8.20 16.22
C GLY A 321 -22.54 9.31 16.65
N HIS A 322 -22.69 9.86 17.84
CA HIS A 322 -21.75 10.81 18.42
C HIS A 322 -20.56 10.05 19.00
N PHE A 323 -19.37 10.60 18.77
CA PHE A 323 -18.16 10.11 19.39
C PHE A 323 -17.62 11.17 20.33
N VAL A 324 -17.18 10.78 21.50
CA VAL A 324 -16.52 11.66 22.48
C VAL A 324 -15.10 11.14 22.71
N ILE A 325 -14.08 11.92 22.51
CA ILE A 325 -12.69 11.63 22.87
C ILE A 325 -12.28 12.55 24.03
N GLY A 326 -11.46 12.03 24.91
CA GLY A 326 -11.04 12.76 26.08
C GLY A 326 -11.99 12.55 27.24
N ALA A 327 -11.98 13.31 28.27
CA ALA A 327 -12.70 13.04 29.51
C ALA A 327 -14.06 12.37 29.26
N PRO A 328 -14.25 11.11 29.71
CA PRO A 328 -15.41 10.29 29.36
C PRO A 328 -16.75 10.84 29.87
N SER A 329 -16.71 11.98 30.46
CA SER A 329 -17.79 12.61 31.17
C SER A 329 -18.38 13.85 30.51
N LEU A 330 -17.90 14.26 29.33
CA LEU A 330 -18.43 15.47 28.69
C LEU A 330 -19.34 15.15 27.49
N CYS A 331 -20.51 15.76 27.46
CA CYS A 331 -21.38 15.72 26.29
C CYS A 331 -20.73 16.45 25.12
N VAL A 332 -20.66 15.78 23.95
CA VAL A 332 -20.07 16.36 22.72
C VAL A 332 -20.84 17.56 22.20
N CYS A 333 -22.13 17.62 22.49
CA CYS A 333 -23.00 18.67 21.97
C CYS A 333 -22.99 19.94 22.83
N CYS A 334 -22.93 19.77 24.15
CA CYS A 334 -23.05 20.91 25.08
C CYS A 334 -21.81 21.10 25.97
N GLY A 335 -20.86 20.17 25.99
CA GLY A 335 -19.69 20.21 26.86
C GLY A 335 -19.98 19.91 28.33
N GLU A 336 -21.22 19.54 28.66
CA GLU A 336 -21.61 19.23 30.01
C GLU A 336 -21.21 17.81 30.41
N PRO A 337 -20.88 17.58 31.71
CA PRO A 337 -20.60 16.25 32.22
C PRO A 337 -21.81 15.32 32.03
N TYR A 338 -21.57 14.09 31.62
CA TYR A 338 -22.58 13.06 31.73
C TYR A 338 -22.73 12.64 33.19
N HIS A 339 -23.89 12.80 33.73
CA HIS A 339 -24.26 12.33 35.06
C HIS A 339 -24.72 10.86 35.03
#